data_f43edd68057059fd9035e11194577c87
#
_entry.id   f43edd68057059fd9035e11194577c87
#
_cell.length_a   1.000
_cell.length_b   1.000
_cell.length_c   1.000
_cell.angle_alpha   90.00
_cell.angle_beta   90.00
_cell.angle_gamma   90.00
#
_symmetry.space_group_name_H-M   'P 1'
#
loop_
_entity.id
_entity.type
_entity.pdbx_description
1 polymer ?
#
loop_
_entity_poly.entity_id
_entity_poly.type
_entity_poly.pdbx_seq_one_letter_code
_entity_poly.pdbx_strand_id
1 'polypeptide(L)'
;MKPVRILVDSTVDLPERCRAQVRAVPLTVHFGDEELIDGVTIDRRRFYERLIESDVLPTTSQATPAAFVKEFEAGESAVVITISAELSGTYQSACIAAADYEDIYVVDSRSAAIGSGILAELALEWAADGMAAAELAGLLTKKRDDICLLGLLDTLEYLRRG
;
A
#
# COMPACT_ATOMS: atom_id res chain seq x y z
N MET A 1 -6.12 -25.30 -5.66
CA MET A 1 -5.36 -24.08 -6.04
C MET A 1 -4.65 -23.59 -4.80
N LYS A 2 -3.50 -22.95 -4.92
CA LYS A 2 -2.84 -22.28 -3.78
C LYS A 2 -3.69 -21.08 -3.37
N PRO A 3 -3.83 -20.78 -2.06
CA PRO A 3 -4.48 -19.55 -1.62
C PRO A 3 -3.66 -18.35 -2.10
N VAL A 4 -4.36 -17.33 -2.62
CA VAL A 4 -3.73 -16.10 -3.06
C VAL A 4 -3.60 -15.16 -1.86
N ARG A 5 -2.39 -14.70 -1.57
CA ARG A 5 -2.14 -13.70 -0.52
C ARG A 5 -2.31 -12.30 -1.10
N ILE A 6 -2.86 -11.42 -0.29
CA ILE A 6 -3.00 -10.00 -0.63
C ILE A 6 -2.01 -9.19 0.21
N LEU A 7 -1.13 -8.48 -0.49
CA LEU A 7 -0.20 -7.53 0.11
C LEU A 7 -0.57 -6.11 -0.30
N VAL A 8 -0.34 -5.18 0.60
CA VAL A 8 -0.55 -3.74 0.36
C VAL A 8 0.63 -2.96 0.91
N ASP A 9 0.80 -1.72 0.52
CA ASP A 9 1.68 -0.83 1.28
C ASP A 9 0.94 -0.13 2.44
N SER A 10 1.66 0.48 3.35
CA SER A 10 1.08 1.06 4.57
C SER A 10 0.23 2.30 4.36
N THR A 11 0.20 2.86 3.15
CA THR A 11 -0.67 4.00 2.82
C THR A 11 -2.13 3.60 2.57
N VAL A 12 -2.39 2.29 2.47
CA VAL A 12 -3.71 1.75 2.15
C VAL A 12 -4.60 1.76 3.39
N ASP A 13 -5.69 2.52 3.35
CA ASP A 13 -6.69 2.53 4.41
C ASP A 13 -7.68 1.37 4.24
N LEU A 14 -7.62 0.44 5.18
CA LEU A 14 -8.47 -0.75 5.20
C LEU A 14 -9.49 -0.71 6.33
N PRO A 15 -10.71 -1.23 6.08
CA PRO A 15 -11.62 -1.55 7.17
C PRO A 15 -10.98 -2.55 8.15
N GLU A 16 -11.32 -2.42 9.44
CA GLU A 16 -10.73 -3.27 10.49
C GLU A 16 -10.86 -4.78 10.19
N ARG A 17 -12.00 -5.19 9.63
CA ARG A 17 -12.25 -6.58 9.23
C ARG A 17 -11.29 -7.14 8.18
N CYS A 18 -10.65 -6.27 7.40
CA CYS A 18 -9.73 -6.67 6.33
C CYS A 18 -8.26 -6.65 6.76
N ARG A 19 -7.90 -5.87 7.78
CA ARG A 19 -6.50 -5.66 8.22
C ARG A 19 -5.76 -6.94 8.56
N ALA A 20 -6.42 -7.88 9.23
CA ALA A 20 -5.81 -9.15 9.62
C ALA A 20 -5.62 -10.13 8.44
N GLN A 21 -6.22 -9.84 7.28
CA GLN A 21 -6.21 -10.71 6.10
C GLN A 21 -5.18 -10.28 5.05
N VAL A 22 -4.59 -9.11 5.22
CA VAL A 22 -3.55 -8.60 4.32
C VAL A 22 -2.20 -8.51 5.02
N ARG A 23 -1.13 -8.45 4.23
CA ARG A 23 0.20 -8.07 4.70
C ARG A 23 0.49 -6.64 4.25
N ALA A 24 0.83 -5.77 5.19
CA ALA A 24 1.21 -4.40 4.89
C ALA A 24 2.73 -4.26 4.86
N VAL A 25 3.25 -3.74 3.74
CA VAL A 25 4.67 -3.39 3.58
C VAL A 25 4.84 -1.92 3.95
N PRO A 26 5.61 -1.60 5.00
CA PRO A 26 5.66 -0.25 5.53
C PRO A 26 6.48 0.71 4.67
N LEU A 27 6.02 1.96 4.58
CA LEU A 27 6.81 3.10 4.19
C LEU A 27 7.62 3.61 5.40
N THR A 28 8.59 4.50 5.14
CA THR A 28 9.32 5.21 6.19
C THR A 28 8.82 6.63 6.29
N VAL A 29 8.57 7.09 7.51
CA VAL A 29 8.21 8.48 7.85
C VAL A 29 9.43 9.14 8.49
N HIS A 30 9.76 10.35 8.06
CA HIS A 30 10.87 11.14 8.57
C HIS A 30 10.35 12.40 9.28
N PHE A 31 10.77 12.61 10.52
CA PHE A 31 10.64 13.87 11.24
C PHE A 31 12.03 14.46 11.45
N GLY A 32 12.46 15.35 10.54
CA GLY A 32 13.85 15.78 10.48
C GLY A 32 14.78 14.59 10.19
N ASP A 33 15.74 14.34 11.09
CA ASP A 33 16.72 13.24 10.95
C ASP A 33 16.23 11.90 11.54
N GLU A 34 15.05 11.88 12.15
CA GLU A 34 14.49 10.66 12.74
C GLU A 34 13.70 9.87 11.71
N GLU A 35 14.05 8.59 11.55
CA GLU A 35 13.39 7.62 10.66
C GLU A 35 12.45 6.72 11.47
N LEU A 36 11.19 6.66 11.08
CA LEU A 36 10.16 5.88 11.73
C LEU A 36 9.45 4.99 10.68
N ILE A 37 9.23 3.74 11.04
CA ILE A 37 8.55 2.77 10.17
C ILE A 37 7.05 2.83 10.42
N ASP A 38 6.30 3.21 9.39
CA ASP A 38 4.85 3.40 9.45
C ASP A 38 4.12 2.12 9.90
N GLY A 39 3.28 2.26 10.93
CA GLY A 39 2.55 1.15 11.52
C GLY A 39 3.39 0.17 12.35
N VAL A 40 4.73 0.38 12.46
CA VAL A 40 5.65 -0.50 13.21
C VAL A 40 6.31 0.24 14.37
N THR A 41 7.05 1.32 14.10
CA THR A 41 7.70 2.13 15.13
C THR A 41 6.96 3.43 15.42
N ILE A 42 6.03 3.80 14.57
CA ILE A 42 5.09 4.90 14.77
C ILE A 42 3.68 4.44 14.36
N ASP A 43 2.72 4.57 15.26
CA ASP A 43 1.31 4.36 14.96
C ASP A 43 0.61 5.66 14.53
N ARG A 44 -0.63 5.54 14.03
CA ARG A 44 -1.44 6.67 13.57
C ARG A 44 -1.59 7.75 14.65
N ARG A 45 -1.85 7.37 15.90
CA ARG A 45 -2.06 8.31 16.99
C ARG A 45 -0.77 9.11 17.26
N ARG A 46 0.34 8.40 17.40
CA ARG A 46 1.64 9.04 17.67
C ARG A 46 2.11 9.89 16.49
N PHE A 47 1.78 9.50 15.26
CA PHE A 47 2.04 10.33 14.08
C PHE A 47 1.36 11.70 14.18
N TYR A 48 0.05 11.73 14.50
CA TYR A 48 -0.67 13.00 14.60
C TYR A 48 -0.24 13.83 15.81
N GLU A 49 0.09 13.20 16.94
CA GLU A 49 0.69 13.90 18.08
C GLU A 49 1.99 14.61 17.66
N ARG A 50 2.88 13.87 16.99
CA ARG A 50 4.15 14.40 16.47
C ARG A 50 3.96 15.51 15.44
N LEU A 51 2.98 15.37 14.56
CA LEU A 51 2.66 16.39 13.55
C LEU A 51 2.24 17.72 14.17
N ILE A 52 1.53 17.67 15.31
CA ILE A 52 1.12 18.87 16.05
C ILE A 52 2.29 19.46 16.85
N GLU A 53 3.14 18.60 17.43
CA GLU A 53 4.28 19.00 18.27
C GLU A 53 5.47 19.53 17.46
N SER A 54 5.57 19.18 16.19
CA SER A 54 6.72 19.48 15.34
C SER A 54 6.53 20.73 14.50
N ASP A 55 7.52 21.60 14.47
CA ASP A 55 7.59 22.73 13.53
C ASP A 55 8.03 22.30 12.12
N VAL A 56 8.56 21.08 11.99
CA VAL A 56 9.03 20.50 10.71
C VAL A 56 7.99 19.54 10.18
N LEU A 57 7.54 19.75 8.94
CA LEU A 57 6.65 18.80 8.27
C LEU A 57 7.35 17.47 8.03
N PRO A 58 6.69 16.34 8.32
CA PRO A 58 7.24 15.05 8.01
C PRO A 58 7.32 14.83 6.49
N THR A 59 8.32 14.08 6.08
CA THR A 59 8.45 13.55 4.72
C THR A 59 8.34 12.02 4.76
N THR A 60 8.16 11.40 3.60
CA THR A 60 8.08 9.96 3.49
C THR A 60 9.06 9.42 2.46
N SER A 61 9.55 8.21 2.72
CA SER A 61 10.27 7.41 1.72
C SER A 61 9.45 6.18 1.35
N GLN A 62 9.49 5.84 0.07
CA GLN A 62 8.80 4.66 -0.48
C GLN A 62 9.22 3.36 0.22
N ALA A 63 8.34 2.37 0.25
CA ALA A 63 8.71 1.03 0.63
C ALA A 63 9.79 0.49 -0.32
N THR A 64 10.87 -0.07 0.24
CA THR A 64 12.02 -0.54 -0.55
C THR A 64 11.73 -1.91 -1.19
N PRO A 65 12.42 -2.29 -2.29
CA PRO A 65 12.32 -3.65 -2.84
C PRO A 65 12.64 -4.71 -1.78
N ALA A 66 13.63 -4.46 -0.92
CA ALA A 66 14.00 -5.38 0.15
C ALA A 66 12.90 -5.55 1.22
N ALA A 67 12.07 -4.52 1.46
CA ALA A 67 10.92 -4.63 2.35
C ALA A 67 9.85 -5.57 1.77
N PHE A 68 9.59 -5.49 0.45
CA PHE A 68 8.67 -6.40 -0.23
C PHE A 68 9.19 -7.84 -0.24
N VAL A 69 10.48 -8.04 -0.58
CA VAL A 69 11.09 -9.39 -0.59
C VAL A 69 10.98 -10.09 0.77
N LYS A 70 11.04 -9.36 1.88
CA LYS A 70 10.85 -9.94 3.22
C LYS A 70 9.46 -10.52 3.45
N GLU A 71 8.45 -9.99 2.76
CA GLU A 71 7.07 -10.45 2.87
C GLU A 71 6.71 -11.54 1.85
N PHE A 72 7.57 -11.77 0.84
CA PHE A 72 7.35 -12.79 -0.17
C PHE A 72 7.86 -14.16 0.34
N GLU A 73 7.05 -15.19 0.13
CA GLU A 73 7.40 -16.56 0.46
C GLU A 73 7.71 -17.37 -0.82
N ALA A 74 8.66 -18.30 -0.74
CA ALA A 74 9.04 -19.09 -1.89
C ALA A 74 7.84 -19.91 -2.40
N GLY A 75 7.52 -19.76 -3.69
CA GLY A 75 6.45 -20.49 -4.35
C GLY A 75 5.05 -20.08 -3.92
N GLU A 76 4.87 -18.93 -3.29
CA GLU A 76 3.54 -18.38 -3.01
C GLU A 76 2.87 -17.85 -4.27
N SER A 77 1.55 -17.65 -4.16
CA SER A 77 0.71 -16.94 -5.12
C SER A 77 0.22 -15.67 -4.44
N ALA A 78 0.53 -14.49 -5.00
CA ALA A 78 0.20 -13.23 -4.34
C ALA A 78 -0.14 -12.11 -5.31
N VAL A 79 -0.97 -11.16 -4.83
CA VAL A 79 -1.21 -9.88 -5.48
C VAL A 79 -0.80 -8.76 -4.53
N VAL A 80 0.04 -7.86 -5.01
CA VAL A 80 0.51 -6.67 -4.31
C VAL A 80 -0.22 -5.47 -4.86
N ILE A 81 -0.93 -4.71 -4.02
CA ILE A 81 -1.63 -3.49 -4.40
C ILE A 81 -0.94 -2.31 -3.75
N THR A 82 -0.45 -1.38 -4.54
CA THR A 82 0.29 -0.22 -4.05
C THR A 82 -0.45 1.09 -4.26
N ILE A 83 -0.05 2.11 -3.51
CA ILE A 83 -0.37 3.50 -3.83
C ILE A 83 -0.04 3.79 -5.30
N SER A 84 -0.71 4.79 -5.88
CA SER A 84 -0.47 5.24 -7.26
C SER A 84 1.01 5.42 -7.58
N ALA A 85 1.44 4.88 -8.72
CA ALA A 85 2.79 5.09 -9.26
C ALA A 85 3.09 6.57 -9.57
N GLU A 86 2.06 7.40 -9.74
CA GLU A 86 2.22 8.85 -9.93
C GLU A 86 2.52 9.58 -8.61
N LEU A 87 2.19 8.97 -7.46
CA LEU A 87 2.39 9.57 -6.13
C LEU A 87 3.64 9.06 -5.43
N SER A 88 4.09 7.84 -5.73
CA SER A 88 5.20 7.20 -5.02
C SER A 88 5.93 6.17 -5.89
N GLY A 89 7.24 6.06 -5.70
CA GLY A 89 8.05 4.98 -6.28
C GLY A 89 7.80 3.59 -5.68
N THR A 90 6.86 3.46 -4.72
CA THR A 90 6.52 2.18 -4.06
C THR A 90 6.08 1.12 -5.06
N TYR A 91 5.27 1.49 -6.07
CA TYR A 91 4.91 0.59 -7.16
C TYR A 91 6.13 -0.01 -7.87
N GLN A 92 7.07 0.85 -8.27
CA GLN A 92 8.28 0.41 -8.94
C GLN A 92 9.14 -0.49 -8.04
N SER A 93 9.24 -0.17 -6.75
CA SER A 93 9.93 -1.02 -5.76
C SER A 93 9.29 -2.41 -5.66
N ALA A 94 7.97 -2.49 -5.64
CA ALA A 94 7.24 -3.75 -5.63
C ALA A 94 7.47 -4.56 -6.91
N CYS A 95 7.47 -3.91 -8.09
CA CYS A 95 7.76 -4.55 -9.36
C CYS A 95 9.18 -5.13 -9.41
N ILE A 96 10.17 -4.39 -8.91
CA ILE A 96 11.56 -4.87 -8.81
C ILE A 96 11.63 -6.11 -7.90
N ALA A 97 10.96 -6.06 -6.74
CA ALA A 97 10.93 -7.18 -5.80
C ALA A 97 10.25 -8.43 -6.39
N ALA A 98 9.18 -8.25 -7.16
CA ALA A 98 8.41 -9.35 -7.74
C ALA A 98 9.07 -9.99 -8.98
N ALA A 99 10.10 -9.36 -9.57
CA ALA A 99 10.69 -9.79 -10.85
C ALA A 99 11.24 -11.23 -10.83
N ASP A 100 11.69 -11.72 -9.69
CA ASP A 100 12.24 -13.06 -9.50
C ASP A 100 11.20 -14.10 -9.03
N TYR A 101 9.90 -13.73 -8.98
CA TYR A 101 8.80 -14.58 -8.51
C TYR A 101 7.78 -14.85 -9.63
N GLU A 102 7.48 -16.12 -9.90
CA GLU A 102 6.63 -16.50 -11.03
C GLU A 102 5.14 -16.17 -10.84
N ASP A 103 4.65 -16.16 -9.59
CA ASP A 103 3.20 -16.06 -9.28
C ASP A 103 2.91 -14.90 -8.30
N ILE A 104 3.70 -13.82 -8.38
CA ILE A 104 3.47 -12.57 -7.67
C ILE A 104 3.19 -11.46 -8.69
N TYR A 105 2.03 -10.84 -8.57
CA TYR A 105 1.56 -9.79 -9.48
C TYR A 105 1.41 -8.47 -8.73
N VAL A 106 1.89 -7.39 -9.34
CA VAL A 106 1.82 -6.05 -8.76
C VAL A 106 0.80 -5.21 -9.49
N VAL A 107 -0.09 -4.58 -8.75
CA VAL A 107 -1.15 -3.70 -9.25
C VAL A 107 -0.92 -2.29 -8.74
N ASP A 108 -0.71 -1.36 -9.68
CA ASP A 108 -0.79 0.06 -9.41
C ASP A 108 -2.26 0.45 -9.20
N SER A 109 -2.63 0.89 -8.01
CA SER A 109 -4.02 1.26 -7.73
C SER A 109 -4.50 2.51 -8.47
N ARG A 110 -3.58 3.35 -8.95
CA ARG A 110 -3.87 4.72 -9.44
C ARG A 110 -4.66 5.56 -8.44
N SER A 111 -4.56 5.21 -7.16
CA SER A 111 -5.31 5.82 -6.07
C SER A 111 -4.44 5.90 -4.81
N ALA A 112 -5.02 6.33 -3.69
CA ALA A 112 -4.39 6.37 -2.38
C ALA A 112 -5.42 6.04 -1.29
N ALA A 113 -4.94 5.79 -0.07
CA ALA A 113 -5.77 5.63 1.12
C ALA A 113 -6.96 4.67 0.90
N ILE A 114 -8.20 5.17 1.07
CA ILE A 114 -9.43 4.37 0.95
C ILE A 114 -9.65 3.86 -0.48
N GLY A 115 -9.20 4.58 -1.53
CA GLY A 115 -9.36 4.12 -2.91
C GLY A 115 -8.55 2.85 -3.19
N SER A 116 -7.31 2.78 -2.72
CA SER A 116 -6.50 1.56 -2.75
C SER A 116 -7.09 0.49 -1.82
N GLY A 117 -7.70 0.90 -0.70
CA GLY A 117 -8.41 0.02 0.23
C GLY A 117 -9.59 -0.72 -0.39
N ILE A 118 -10.36 -0.06 -1.25
CA ILE A 118 -11.47 -0.68 -2.00
C ILE A 118 -10.94 -1.80 -2.91
N LEU A 119 -9.83 -1.57 -3.61
CA LEU A 119 -9.22 -2.62 -4.44
C LEU A 119 -8.73 -3.79 -3.61
N ALA A 120 -8.14 -3.54 -2.44
CA ALA A 120 -7.68 -4.59 -1.55
C ALA A 120 -8.85 -5.41 -0.97
N GLU A 121 -9.98 -4.78 -0.65
CA GLU A 121 -11.19 -5.46 -0.21
C GLU A 121 -11.76 -6.37 -1.30
N LEU A 122 -11.88 -5.88 -2.54
CA LEU A 122 -12.28 -6.68 -3.70
C LEU A 122 -11.31 -7.86 -3.94
N ALA A 123 -10.00 -7.61 -3.78
CA ALA A 123 -8.99 -8.65 -3.93
C ALA A 123 -9.19 -9.79 -2.92
N LEU A 124 -9.48 -9.46 -1.66
CA LEU A 124 -9.76 -10.45 -0.61
C LEU A 124 -11.02 -11.28 -0.92
N GLU A 125 -12.09 -10.64 -1.38
CA GLU A 125 -13.33 -11.31 -1.77
C GLU A 125 -13.10 -12.29 -2.91
N TRP A 126 -12.50 -11.84 -4.02
CA TRP A 126 -12.26 -12.68 -5.19
C TRP A 126 -11.21 -13.77 -4.93
N ALA A 127 -10.21 -13.52 -4.10
CA ALA A 127 -9.27 -14.55 -3.68
C ALA A 127 -9.95 -15.64 -2.84
N ALA A 128 -10.90 -15.25 -1.96
CA ALA A 128 -11.71 -16.20 -1.17
C ALA A 128 -12.62 -17.06 -2.06
N ASP A 129 -13.11 -16.52 -3.17
CA ASP A 129 -13.89 -17.25 -4.19
C ASP A 129 -13.00 -18.17 -5.06
N GLY A 130 -11.68 -18.19 -4.82
CA GLY A 130 -10.75 -19.11 -5.47
C GLY A 130 -10.17 -18.60 -6.79
N MET A 131 -10.23 -17.29 -7.05
CA MET A 131 -9.62 -16.69 -8.24
C MET A 131 -8.10 -16.81 -8.20
N ALA A 132 -7.47 -17.11 -9.33
CA ALA A 132 -6.01 -17.18 -9.46
C ALA A 132 -5.38 -15.77 -9.45
N ALA A 133 -4.14 -15.64 -8.93
CA ALA A 133 -3.48 -14.34 -8.77
C ALA A 133 -3.36 -13.55 -10.08
N ALA A 134 -3.03 -14.19 -11.19
CA ALA A 134 -2.94 -13.52 -12.49
C ALA A 134 -4.27 -12.93 -12.96
N GLU A 135 -5.36 -13.70 -12.82
CA GLU A 135 -6.71 -13.24 -13.17
C GLU A 135 -7.15 -12.10 -12.26
N LEU A 136 -6.94 -12.28 -10.94
CA LEU A 136 -7.22 -11.28 -9.92
C LEU A 136 -6.52 -9.94 -10.20
N ALA A 137 -5.22 -9.96 -10.46
CA ALA A 137 -4.45 -8.77 -10.81
C ALA A 137 -4.96 -8.09 -12.08
N GLY A 138 -5.34 -8.89 -13.10
CA GLY A 138 -5.90 -8.39 -14.35
C GLY A 138 -7.26 -7.69 -14.14
N LEU A 139 -8.13 -8.23 -13.29
CA LEU A 139 -9.42 -7.63 -12.95
C LEU A 139 -9.26 -6.38 -12.11
N LEU A 140 -8.40 -6.39 -11.10
CA LEU A 140 -8.10 -5.21 -10.28
C LEU A 140 -7.55 -4.06 -11.12
N THR A 141 -6.67 -4.36 -12.09
CA THR A 141 -6.13 -3.38 -13.04
C THR A 141 -7.21 -2.70 -13.87
N LYS A 142 -8.29 -3.41 -14.20
CA LYS A 142 -9.46 -2.81 -14.88
C LYS A 142 -10.34 -2.05 -13.89
N LYS A 143 -10.57 -2.64 -12.71
CA LYS A 143 -11.47 -2.09 -11.69
C LYS A 143 -10.97 -0.77 -11.09
N ARG A 144 -9.66 -0.55 -11.01
CA ARG A 144 -9.10 0.71 -10.52
C ARG A 144 -9.60 1.95 -11.27
N ASP A 145 -9.93 1.80 -12.55
CA ASP A 145 -10.42 2.89 -13.39
C ASP A 145 -11.88 3.29 -13.07
N ASP A 146 -12.61 2.44 -12.34
CA ASP A 146 -13.96 2.70 -11.84
C ASP A 146 -13.96 3.46 -10.49
N ILE A 147 -12.79 3.59 -9.83
CA ILE A 147 -12.67 4.20 -8.51
C ILE A 147 -12.44 5.70 -8.66
N CYS A 148 -13.35 6.49 -8.09
CA CYS A 148 -13.20 7.93 -7.97
C CYS A 148 -12.91 8.30 -6.52
N LEU A 149 -11.68 8.73 -6.23
CA LEU A 149 -11.27 9.22 -4.92
C LEU A 149 -11.42 10.74 -4.86
N LEU A 150 -12.23 11.24 -3.93
CA LEU A 150 -12.41 12.66 -3.66
C LEU A 150 -11.92 13.00 -2.26
N GLY A 151 -11.12 14.05 -2.15
CA GLY A 151 -10.63 14.60 -0.88
C GLY A 151 -11.14 16.02 -0.66
N LEU A 152 -11.69 16.30 0.51
CA LEU A 152 -11.98 17.66 0.97
C LEU A 152 -10.84 18.12 1.87
N LEU A 153 -10.28 19.29 1.58
CA LEU A 153 -9.15 19.87 2.31
C LEU A 153 -9.58 21.21 2.91
N ASP A 154 -9.38 21.39 4.20
CA ASP A 154 -9.64 22.66 4.88
C ASP A 154 -8.61 23.74 4.50
N THR A 155 -7.39 23.32 4.16
CA THR A 155 -6.29 24.20 3.73
C THR A 155 -5.37 23.51 2.74
N LEU A 156 -4.81 24.28 1.82
CA LEU A 156 -3.79 23.81 0.87
C LEU A 156 -2.36 24.08 1.40
N GLU A 157 -2.20 24.61 2.61
CA GLU A 157 -0.90 25.03 3.16
C GLU A 157 0.10 23.88 3.18
N TYR A 158 -0.33 22.71 3.68
CA TYR A 158 0.53 21.54 3.80
C TYR A 158 0.90 20.95 2.43
N LEU A 159 -0.05 20.90 1.49
CA LEU A 159 0.21 20.46 0.12
C LEU A 159 1.19 21.36 -0.64
N ARG A 160 1.27 22.63 -0.28
CA ARG A 160 2.20 23.59 -0.91
C ARG A 160 3.61 23.50 -0.37
N ARG A 161 3.79 22.89 0.81
CA ARG A 161 5.08 22.73 1.50
C ARG A 161 5.73 21.37 1.25
N GLY A 162 4.96 20.34 0.82
CA GLY A 162 5.39 18.97 0.61
C GLY A 162 5.56 18.52 -0.82
#